data_a48389d23b4d1f01d383e439357f4e7d
#
_entry.id   a48389d23b4d1f01d383e439357f4e7d
#
_cell.length_a   1.000
_cell.length_b   1.000
_cell.length_c   1.000
_cell.angle_alpha   90.00
_cell.angle_beta   90.00
_cell.angle_gamma   90.00
#
_symmetry.space_group_name_H-M   'P 1'
#
loop_
_entity.id
_entity.type
_entity.pdbx_description
1 polymer ?
#
loop_
_entity_poly.entity_id
_entity_poly.type
_entity_poly.pdbx_seq_one_letter_code
_entity_poly.pdbx_strand_id
1 'polypeptide(L)'
;GNDTIMVDVPEGEHVLYFFVKLNGYSRVILGAPGASGPVVNHLDGKAVERYLDKFSDAMHFTRGKLKGKIRAAFCDSFELEGNNWTPGMFAEFEKRMGYSLDPFLPYVFQRTGAMGEPVREAYGSSFSPEVTRDVIERVRHDFWHVQMQLFKENFIDVYNDWCHRNGLKSRVQAYGHQLHPVETSMYLDIPECESWIHDGIGRVMEPNQYLSGRGYSMVNKFVSSGAFLANRNIVSCEEQTNVGNIFQTTLEEVKVTGDRSNLSGVNHSVLHGFNYSPRQKDFFGWIQFGTYFNENNTWWPYVRPWMDYKARVSALLQNSVYQADIAILPPLEDLWSIHGMQRDPYPGVTYPAYANDLWEAVQQSGNGCDYVSEKVICQSSVAGGRLRFGSRSYKTLLLMEVESLEPRTAARIADFVAAGGRVIAIGKVPHKGLGFRDAAAKDARVKAIIDRVVATWPDRFVRVDAPQGDMLGWYRTLQAEYGLTPYAKISDPDRFMMMNYYKSGDRDIYFVVNSSIERSMQTRLEFPAEVAAKQAWVWDAETGVRHMLDVQDGTLELCLTPAEAKFIVFEKDRGGQMLPAPAPRSANPIALNGIWDV
;
A
#
# COMPACT_ATOMS: atom_id res chain seq x y z
N GLY A 1 -8.79 -8.39 -48.73
CA GLY A 1 -7.44 -8.84 -48.90
C GLY A 1 -7.27 -10.17 -48.20
N ASN A 2 -6.59 -11.12 -48.83
CA ASN A 2 -6.27 -12.38 -48.18
C ASN A 2 -5.18 -12.11 -47.15
N ASP A 3 -5.52 -12.21 -45.87
CA ASP A 3 -4.56 -12.11 -44.76
C ASP A 3 -3.78 -13.44 -44.63
N THR A 4 -3.09 -13.82 -45.71
CA THR A 4 -2.26 -15.03 -45.76
C THR A 4 -0.81 -14.63 -45.59
N ILE A 5 -0.19 -15.17 -44.57
CA ILE A 5 1.26 -15.03 -44.32
C ILE A 5 1.92 -16.31 -44.82
N MET A 6 2.85 -16.17 -45.77
CA MET A 6 3.70 -17.27 -46.23
C MET A 6 4.94 -17.30 -45.38
N VAL A 7 5.26 -18.41 -44.75
CA VAL A 7 6.43 -18.60 -43.90
C VAL A 7 7.22 -19.79 -44.47
N ASP A 8 8.47 -19.55 -44.79
CA ASP A 8 9.42 -20.63 -45.13
C ASP A 8 9.89 -21.28 -43.83
N VAL A 9 9.48 -22.53 -43.61
CA VAL A 9 9.82 -23.29 -42.41
C VAL A 9 11.00 -24.21 -42.76
N PRO A 10 12.14 -24.11 -42.05
CA PRO A 10 13.26 -25.03 -42.22
C PRO A 10 12.84 -26.49 -41.94
N GLU A 11 13.68 -27.44 -42.34
CA GLU A 11 13.42 -28.87 -42.05
C GLU A 11 13.53 -29.14 -40.54
N GLY A 12 12.53 -29.85 -39.95
CA GLY A 12 12.48 -30.19 -38.53
C GLY A 12 11.14 -29.87 -37.86
N GLU A 13 11.08 -30.02 -36.56
CA GLU A 13 9.93 -29.62 -35.74
C GLU A 13 10.04 -28.16 -35.34
N HIS A 14 9.02 -27.38 -35.62
CA HIS A 14 8.98 -25.94 -35.34
C HIS A 14 7.69 -25.55 -34.64
N VAL A 15 7.77 -24.52 -33.79
CA VAL A 15 6.62 -23.84 -33.17
C VAL A 15 6.50 -22.45 -33.77
N LEU A 16 5.36 -22.13 -34.36
CA LEU A 16 5.08 -20.84 -34.93
C LEU A 16 4.19 -20.04 -33.97
N TYR A 17 4.70 -18.90 -33.50
CA TYR A 17 3.97 -17.99 -32.63
C TYR A 17 3.37 -16.84 -33.44
N PHE A 18 2.07 -16.61 -33.29
CA PHE A 18 1.38 -15.48 -33.88
C PHE A 18 1.03 -14.47 -32.80
N PHE A 19 1.51 -13.24 -32.97
CA PHE A 19 1.16 -12.14 -32.09
C PHE A 19 0.20 -11.21 -32.80
N VAL A 20 -0.96 -10.99 -32.20
CA VAL A 20 -2.00 -10.12 -32.74
C VAL A 20 -2.17 -8.92 -31.83
N LYS A 21 -1.98 -7.74 -32.39
CA LYS A 21 -2.29 -6.49 -31.70
C LYS A 21 -3.78 -6.20 -31.80
N LEU A 22 -4.47 -6.21 -30.68
CA LEU A 22 -5.89 -5.86 -30.59
C LEU A 22 -6.03 -4.39 -30.16
N ASN A 23 -6.69 -3.59 -30.97
CA ASN A 23 -7.04 -2.22 -30.61
C ASN A 23 -8.39 -2.19 -29.90
N GLY A 24 -8.51 -1.41 -28.81
CA GLY A 24 -9.76 -1.27 -28.06
C GLY A 24 -10.17 -2.54 -27.31
N TYR A 25 -9.21 -3.40 -26.98
CA TYR A 25 -9.46 -4.63 -26.20
C TYR A 25 -9.92 -4.29 -24.79
N SER A 26 -9.19 -3.43 -24.09
CA SER A 26 -9.60 -2.93 -22.78
C SER A 26 -10.71 -1.89 -22.93
N ARG A 27 -11.80 -2.11 -22.22
CA ARG A 27 -12.98 -1.24 -22.25
C ARG A 27 -13.29 -0.72 -20.86
N VAL A 28 -13.94 0.44 -20.82
CA VAL A 28 -14.46 1.01 -19.56
C VAL A 28 -15.44 0.01 -18.95
N ILE A 29 -15.16 -0.40 -17.72
CA ILE A 29 -15.99 -1.30 -16.93
C ILE A 29 -17.00 -0.43 -16.17
N LEU A 30 -18.28 -0.85 -16.15
CA LEU A 30 -19.35 -0.20 -15.38
C LEU A 30 -19.51 1.31 -15.65
N GLY A 31 -19.14 1.75 -16.84
CA GLY A 31 -19.37 3.13 -17.25
C GLY A 31 -20.84 3.53 -17.16
N ALA A 32 -21.11 4.82 -16.87
CA ALA A 32 -22.45 5.40 -16.95
C ALA A 32 -23.09 5.14 -18.32
N PRO A 33 -24.41 5.16 -18.45
CA PRO A 33 -25.08 5.01 -19.75
C PRO A 33 -24.49 5.94 -20.81
N GLY A 34 -24.03 5.37 -21.92
CA GLY A 34 -23.34 6.10 -23.01
C GLY A 34 -21.84 6.31 -22.82
N ALA A 35 -21.25 5.93 -21.69
CA ALA A 35 -19.81 6.05 -21.41
C ALA A 35 -19.00 4.77 -21.69
N SER A 36 -19.63 3.71 -22.21
CA SER A 36 -18.89 2.50 -22.60
C SER A 36 -18.03 2.77 -23.83
N GLY A 37 -16.79 2.28 -23.80
CA GLY A 37 -15.87 2.45 -24.92
C GLY A 37 -14.48 1.92 -24.60
N PRO A 38 -13.52 1.98 -25.53
CA PRO A 38 -12.14 1.67 -25.26
C PRO A 38 -11.57 2.62 -24.21
N VAL A 39 -10.69 2.09 -23.33
CA VAL A 39 -9.92 2.93 -22.41
C VAL A 39 -8.82 3.67 -23.18
N VAL A 40 -8.35 4.79 -22.64
CA VAL A 40 -7.21 5.53 -23.20
C VAL A 40 -5.93 4.70 -23.08
N ASN A 41 -5.04 4.82 -24.05
CA ASN A 41 -3.71 4.23 -23.94
C ASN A 41 -2.84 5.03 -22.97
N HIS A 42 -2.64 4.52 -21.77
CA HIS A 42 -1.85 5.15 -20.71
C HIS A 42 -0.32 5.17 -21.00
N LEU A 43 0.12 4.38 -21.97
CA LEU A 43 1.51 4.35 -22.41
C LEU A 43 1.79 5.31 -23.60
N ASP A 44 0.81 6.12 -24.00
CA ASP A 44 0.90 7.12 -25.08
C ASP A 44 0.47 8.50 -24.56
N GLY A 45 1.44 9.35 -24.24
CA GLY A 45 1.21 10.67 -23.67
C GLY A 45 0.33 11.56 -24.55
N LYS A 46 0.41 11.43 -25.88
CA LYS A 46 -0.46 12.20 -26.79
C LYS A 46 -1.91 11.74 -26.74
N ALA A 47 -2.14 10.44 -26.49
CA ALA A 47 -3.49 9.92 -26.29
C ALA A 47 -4.08 10.42 -24.97
N VAL A 48 -3.30 10.40 -23.91
CA VAL A 48 -3.67 10.91 -22.59
C VAL A 48 -3.95 12.41 -22.65
N GLU A 49 -3.07 13.19 -23.23
CA GLU A 49 -3.24 14.65 -23.37
C GLU A 49 -4.53 15.00 -24.14
N ARG A 50 -4.75 14.37 -25.30
CA ARG A 50 -5.98 14.58 -26.09
C ARG A 50 -7.25 14.20 -25.31
N TYR A 51 -7.21 13.14 -24.50
CA TYR A 51 -8.33 12.76 -23.66
C TYR A 51 -8.63 13.81 -22.61
N LEU A 52 -7.60 14.28 -21.91
CA LEU A 52 -7.73 15.30 -20.85
C LEU A 52 -8.17 16.66 -21.40
N ASP A 53 -7.68 17.07 -22.56
CA ASP A 53 -8.12 18.31 -23.22
C ASP A 53 -9.59 18.22 -23.64
N LYS A 54 -9.99 17.08 -24.22
CA LYS A 54 -11.41 16.85 -24.57
C LYS A 54 -12.30 16.85 -23.32
N PHE A 55 -11.83 16.28 -22.21
CA PHE A 55 -12.54 16.35 -20.95
C PHE A 55 -12.66 17.79 -20.44
N SER A 56 -11.60 18.59 -20.54
CA SER A 56 -11.60 20.02 -20.19
C SER A 56 -12.62 20.80 -21.00
N ASP A 57 -12.70 20.55 -22.31
CA ASP A 57 -13.65 21.21 -23.20
C ASP A 57 -15.10 20.83 -22.86
N ALA A 58 -15.37 19.54 -22.66
CA ALA A 58 -16.69 19.01 -22.31
C ALA A 58 -17.22 19.55 -20.98
N MET A 59 -16.33 19.74 -20.00
CA MET A 59 -16.65 20.29 -18.69
C MET A 59 -16.62 21.83 -18.66
N HIS A 60 -16.41 22.48 -19.80
CA HIS A 60 -16.23 23.94 -19.89
C HIS A 60 -15.14 24.47 -18.95
N PHE A 61 -14.09 23.70 -18.73
CA PHE A 61 -12.90 24.06 -17.96
C PHE A 61 -12.06 25.08 -18.70
N THR A 62 -12.66 26.14 -19.19
CA THR A 62 -11.91 27.17 -19.87
C THR A 62 -10.95 27.84 -18.90
N ARG A 63 -9.69 27.52 -19.08
CA ARG A 63 -8.47 28.18 -18.56
C ARG A 63 -8.64 28.87 -17.20
N GLY A 64 -8.52 28.12 -16.14
CA GLY A 64 -8.47 28.67 -14.79
C GLY A 64 -9.81 29.00 -14.11
N LYS A 65 -10.98 28.78 -14.75
CA LYS A 65 -12.29 28.99 -14.11
C LYS A 65 -12.57 28.04 -12.93
N LEU A 66 -11.88 26.92 -12.84
CA LEU A 66 -11.99 25.97 -11.74
C LEU A 66 -11.02 26.23 -10.60
N LYS A 67 -10.03 27.09 -10.81
CA LYS A 67 -9.05 27.43 -9.76
C LYS A 67 -9.79 27.93 -8.53
N GLY A 68 -9.58 27.24 -7.41
CA GLY A 68 -10.25 27.52 -6.13
C GLY A 68 -11.68 26.99 -5.98
N LYS A 69 -12.26 26.33 -7.01
CA LYS A 69 -13.59 25.70 -6.93
C LYS A 69 -13.51 24.18 -6.80
N ILE A 70 -12.54 23.56 -7.48
CA ILE A 70 -12.25 22.13 -7.40
C ILE A 70 -10.81 21.98 -6.90
N ARG A 71 -10.61 21.11 -5.92
CA ARG A 71 -9.30 20.89 -5.29
C ARG A 71 -8.43 19.95 -6.09
N ALA A 72 -9.00 18.84 -6.57
CA ALA A 72 -8.25 17.76 -7.21
C ALA A 72 -9.08 17.08 -8.31
N ALA A 73 -8.41 16.50 -9.28
CA ALA A 73 -8.99 15.54 -10.21
C ALA A 73 -8.61 14.12 -9.75
N PHE A 74 -9.58 13.21 -9.82
CA PHE A 74 -9.44 11.82 -9.40
C PHE A 74 -9.30 10.89 -10.60
N CYS A 75 -8.41 9.91 -10.47
CA CYS A 75 -8.33 8.76 -11.34
C CYS A 75 -8.26 7.50 -10.49
N ASP A 76 -9.14 6.56 -10.79
CA ASP A 76 -9.30 5.28 -10.12
C ASP A 76 -8.16 4.31 -10.40
N SER A 77 -8.16 3.15 -9.74
CA SER A 77 -7.18 2.09 -9.90
C SER A 77 -7.11 1.55 -11.34
N PHE A 78 -5.92 1.08 -11.71
CA PHE A 78 -5.66 0.64 -13.10
C PHE A 78 -6.06 -0.82 -13.30
N GLU A 79 -7.35 -1.07 -13.37
CA GLU A 79 -7.93 -2.37 -13.68
C GLU A 79 -7.93 -2.64 -15.20
N LEU A 80 -6.74 -2.65 -15.79
CA LEU A 80 -6.52 -2.62 -17.23
C LEU A 80 -6.17 -4.01 -17.78
N GLU A 81 -7.14 -4.89 -17.90
CA GLU A 81 -6.92 -6.19 -18.55
C GLU A 81 -6.30 -6.03 -19.95
N GLY A 82 -5.17 -6.71 -20.16
CA GLY A 82 -4.54 -6.80 -21.47
C GLY A 82 -4.00 -5.49 -22.04
N ASN A 83 -3.93 -4.40 -21.29
CA ASN A 83 -3.38 -3.12 -21.73
C ASN A 83 -1.85 -3.12 -21.61
N ASN A 84 -1.20 -3.93 -22.42
CA ASN A 84 0.20 -4.29 -22.30
C ASN A 84 1.06 -3.84 -23.48
N TRP A 85 0.52 -3.04 -24.40
CA TRP A 85 1.22 -2.64 -25.61
C TRP A 85 0.87 -1.21 -26.04
N THR A 86 1.87 -0.54 -26.65
CA THR A 86 1.70 0.78 -27.26
C THR A 86 2.41 0.84 -28.62
N PRO A 87 2.00 1.73 -29.55
CA PRO A 87 2.78 1.97 -30.75
C PRO A 87 4.23 2.34 -30.41
N GLY A 88 5.18 1.74 -31.11
CA GLY A 88 6.61 2.00 -30.89
C GLY A 88 7.24 1.22 -29.73
N MET A 89 6.53 0.28 -29.09
CA MET A 89 7.06 -0.48 -27.95
C MET A 89 8.41 -1.15 -28.24
N PHE A 90 8.61 -1.77 -29.40
CA PHE A 90 9.91 -2.37 -29.76
C PHE A 90 11.05 -1.34 -29.71
N ALA A 91 10.84 -0.18 -30.32
CA ALA A 91 11.85 0.87 -30.37
C ALA A 91 12.11 1.47 -28.97
N GLU A 92 11.08 1.68 -28.16
CA GLU A 92 11.23 2.16 -26.79
C GLU A 92 11.93 1.14 -25.89
N PHE A 93 11.63 -0.14 -26.07
CA PHE A 93 12.31 -1.21 -25.35
C PHE A 93 13.80 -1.27 -25.72
N GLU A 94 14.10 -1.36 -27.00
CA GLU A 94 15.49 -1.43 -27.48
C GLU A 94 16.30 -0.20 -27.05
N LYS A 95 15.74 1.00 -27.19
CA LYS A 95 16.35 2.24 -26.74
C LYS A 95 16.71 2.24 -25.26
N ARG A 96 15.86 1.68 -24.40
CA ARG A 96 16.02 1.69 -22.94
C ARG A 96 16.87 0.52 -22.45
N MET A 97 16.65 -0.66 -22.98
CA MET A 97 17.33 -1.88 -22.54
C MET A 97 18.58 -2.19 -23.34
N GLY A 98 18.72 -1.66 -24.57
CA GLY A 98 19.91 -1.82 -25.42
C GLY A 98 19.98 -3.19 -26.10
N TYR A 99 18.85 -3.88 -26.26
CA TYR A 99 18.71 -5.13 -27.03
C TYR A 99 17.28 -5.23 -27.59
N SER A 100 17.08 -6.05 -28.67
CA SER A 100 15.74 -6.26 -29.25
C SER A 100 14.88 -7.18 -28.42
N LEU A 101 13.58 -6.82 -28.30
CA LEU A 101 12.56 -7.65 -27.67
C LEU A 101 12.09 -8.79 -28.60
N ASP A 102 12.27 -8.66 -29.94
CA ASP A 102 11.69 -9.58 -30.93
C ASP A 102 11.95 -11.07 -30.63
N PRO A 103 13.20 -11.51 -30.33
CA PRO A 103 13.47 -12.94 -30.10
C PRO A 103 12.78 -13.49 -28.84
N PHE A 104 12.43 -12.59 -27.90
CA PHE A 104 11.91 -12.96 -26.58
C PHE A 104 10.41 -12.76 -26.45
N LEU A 105 9.76 -12.18 -27.45
CA LEU A 105 8.33 -11.86 -27.40
C LEU A 105 7.44 -13.07 -27.03
N PRO A 106 7.69 -14.30 -27.51
CA PRO A 106 6.93 -15.48 -27.10
C PRO A 106 6.95 -15.79 -25.60
N TYR A 107 7.96 -15.32 -24.89
CA TYR A 107 8.21 -15.66 -23.48
C TYR A 107 7.84 -14.55 -22.51
N VAL A 108 7.67 -13.32 -23.01
CA VAL A 108 7.31 -12.15 -22.20
C VAL A 108 5.86 -12.22 -21.76
N PHE A 109 4.98 -12.68 -22.64
CA PHE A 109 3.55 -12.77 -22.35
C PHE A 109 3.21 -14.12 -21.75
N GLN A 110 2.76 -14.09 -20.50
CA GLN A 110 2.12 -15.25 -19.87
C GLN A 110 0.60 -15.09 -19.92
N ARG A 111 -0.10 -16.21 -20.02
CA ARG A 111 -1.53 -16.22 -19.83
C ARG A 111 -1.83 -16.06 -18.35
N THR A 112 -2.45 -14.96 -18.01
CA THR A 112 -2.98 -14.73 -16.68
C THR A 112 -4.34 -15.41 -16.55
N GLY A 113 -4.68 -15.91 -15.36
CA GLY A 113 -6.01 -16.39 -15.04
C GLY A 113 -7.03 -15.25 -15.02
N ALA A 114 -8.27 -15.56 -14.68
CA ALA A 114 -9.26 -14.56 -14.29
C ALA A 114 -8.82 -13.89 -12.97
N MET A 115 -9.47 -12.78 -12.61
CA MET A 115 -9.20 -12.07 -11.36
C MET A 115 -9.12 -13.04 -10.17
N GLY A 116 -8.02 -13.00 -9.42
CA GLY A 116 -7.77 -13.91 -8.31
C GLY A 116 -7.28 -15.32 -8.67
N GLU A 117 -7.10 -15.65 -9.96
CA GLU A 117 -6.50 -16.91 -10.37
C GLU A 117 -4.97 -16.79 -10.52
N PRO A 118 -4.21 -17.84 -10.17
CA PRO A 118 -2.77 -17.83 -10.34
C PRO A 118 -2.37 -17.70 -11.81
N VAL A 119 -1.27 -17.01 -12.06
CA VAL A 119 -0.65 -16.92 -13.38
C VAL A 119 -0.30 -18.33 -13.88
N ARG A 120 -0.75 -18.67 -15.08
CA ARG A 120 -0.44 -19.94 -15.73
C ARG A 120 0.46 -19.70 -16.93
N GLU A 121 1.48 -20.53 -17.09
CA GLU A 121 2.24 -20.52 -18.35
C GLU A 121 1.31 -20.88 -19.52
N ALA A 122 1.20 -19.95 -20.48
CA ALA A 122 0.31 -20.13 -21.63
C ALA A 122 0.90 -21.05 -22.68
N TYR A 123 2.20 -21.22 -22.66
CA TYR A 123 2.93 -21.93 -23.69
C TYR A 123 3.56 -23.17 -23.10
N GLY A 124 3.33 -24.31 -23.75
CA GLY A 124 4.06 -25.52 -23.43
C GLY A 124 5.57 -25.27 -23.53
N SER A 125 6.33 -26.01 -22.79
CA SER A 125 7.74 -25.84 -22.45
C SER A 125 8.76 -26.07 -23.59
N SER A 126 8.40 -25.89 -24.84
CA SER A 126 9.38 -25.97 -25.95
C SER A 126 10.14 -24.66 -26.09
N PHE A 127 11.04 -24.42 -25.13
CA PHE A 127 12.02 -23.37 -25.28
C PHE A 127 13.15 -23.81 -26.22
N SER A 128 13.69 -22.88 -26.99
CA SER A 128 14.98 -23.08 -27.62
C SER A 128 16.01 -23.44 -26.54
N PRO A 129 16.93 -24.38 -26.77
CA PRO A 129 17.99 -24.72 -25.81
C PRO A 129 18.82 -23.52 -25.33
N GLU A 130 18.82 -22.44 -26.11
CA GLU A 130 19.55 -21.20 -25.82
C GLU A 130 18.77 -20.24 -24.93
N VAL A 131 17.45 -20.45 -24.76
CA VAL A 131 16.57 -19.59 -23.96
C VAL A 131 16.23 -20.32 -22.67
N THR A 132 17.00 -20.03 -21.63
CA THR A 132 16.80 -20.59 -20.29
C THR A 132 15.70 -19.84 -19.54
N ARG A 133 15.17 -20.44 -18.49
CA ARG A 133 14.23 -19.80 -17.58
C ARG A 133 14.79 -18.48 -17.01
N ASP A 134 16.07 -18.43 -16.64
CA ASP A 134 16.74 -17.23 -16.14
C ASP A 134 16.71 -16.09 -17.18
N VAL A 135 16.96 -16.40 -18.46
CA VAL A 135 16.86 -15.42 -19.55
C VAL A 135 15.43 -14.87 -19.65
N ILE A 136 14.43 -15.72 -19.59
CA ILE A 136 13.01 -15.31 -19.68
C ILE A 136 12.64 -14.40 -18.51
N GLU A 137 12.99 -14.77 -17.30
CA GLU A 137 12.71 -13.99 -16.09
C GLU A 137 13.34 -12.60 -16.17
N ARG A 138 14.58 -12.49 -16.66
CA ARG A 138 15.28 -11.20 -16.83
C ARG A 138 14.66 -10.31 -17.91
N VAL A 139 14.26 -10.90 -19.04
CA VAL A 139 13.60 -10.14 -20.12
C VAL A 139 12.21 -9.69 -19.68
N ARG A 140 11.48 -10.49 -18.90
CA ARG A 140 10.21 -10.08 -18.28
C ARG A 140 10.38 -8.90 -17.35
N HIS A 141 11.39 -8.93 -16.49
CA HIS A 141 11.75 -7.81 -15.64
C HIS A 141 11.97 -6.54 -16.47
N ASP A 142 12.83 -6.60 -17.51
CA ASP A 142 13.14 -5.46 -18.35
C ASP A 142 11.90 -4.91 -19.08
N PHE A 143 11.02 -5.80 -19.53
CA PHE A 143 9.78 -5.40 -20.18
C PHE A 143 8.83 -4.65 -19.22
N TRP A 144 8.69 -5.13 -17.99
CA TRP A 144 7.93 -4.44 -16.96
C TRP A 144 8.53 -3.11 -16.57
N HIS A 145 9.85 -3.07 -16.44
CA HIS A 145 10.57 -1.84 -16.13
C HIS A 145 10.33 -0.77 -17.22
N VAL A 146 10.34 -1.16 -18.50
CA VAL A 146 10.00 -0.26 -19.62
C VAL A 146 8.56 0.22 -19.51
N GLN A 147 7.62 -0.65 -19.19
CA GLN A 147 6.21 -0.24 -19.02
C GLN A 147 6.02 0.74 -17.87
N MET A 148 6.68 0.52 -16.75
CA MET A 148 6.65 1.45 -15.62
C MET A 148 7.21 2.82 -15.99
N GLN A 149 8.30 2.87 -16.73
CA GLN A 149 8.86 4.14 -17.22
C GLN A 149 7.90 4.85 -18.18
N LEU A 150 7.34 4.11 -19.15
CA LEU A 150 6.37 4.66 -20.10
C LEU A 150 5.09 5.15 -19.40
N PHE A 151 4.58 4.41 -18.42
CA PHE A 151 3.43 4.83 -17.64
C PHE A 151 3.70 6.11 -16.85
N LYS A 152 4.86 6.18 -16.21
CA LYS A 152 5.26 7.38 -15.47
C LYS A 152 5.37 8.59 -16.40
N GLU A 153 6.04 8.46 -17.53
CA GLU A 153 6.29 9.55 -18.47
C GLU A 153 5.03 9.98 -19.23
N ASN A 154 4.21 9.02 -19.65
CA ASN A 154 3.09 9.25 -20.56
C ASN A 154 1.73 9.38 -19.87
N PHE A 155 1.59 8.90 -18.64
CA PHE A 155 0.38 9.08 -17.87
C PHE A 155 0.60 9.97 -16.65
N ILE A 156 1.44 9.58 -15.71
CA ILE A 156 1.58 10.30 -14.44
C ILE A 156 2.05 11.75 -14.67
N ASP A 157 3.10 11.96 -15.46
CA ASP A 157 3.61 13.30 -15.71
C ASP A 157 2.61 14.15 -16.50
N VAL A 158 2.01 13.58 -17.53
CA VAL A 158 0.99 14.28 -18.35
C VAL A 158 -0.24 14.65 -17.51
N TYR A 159 -0.70 13.74 -16.65
CA TYR A 159 -1.84 13.97 -15.77
C TYR A 159 -1.54 15.04 -14.71
N ASN A 160 -0.36 14.97 -14.08
CA ASN A 160 0.09 15.99 -13.14
C ASN A 160 0.17 17.37 -13.79
N ASP A 161 0.78 17.47 -14.96
CA ASP A 161 0.92 18.72 -15.71
C ASP A 161 -0.46 19.29 -16.10
N TRP A 162 -1.37 18.44 -16.53
CA TRP A 162 -2.73 18.85 -16.83
C TRP A 162 -3.46 19.34 -15.57
N CYS A 163 -3.36 18.64 -14.45
CA CYS A 163 -3.93 19.07 -13.18
C CYS A 163 -3.36 20.43 -12.76
N HIS A 164 -2.06 20.58 -12.75
CA HIS A 164 -1.39 21.82 -12.32
C HIS A 164 -1.71 23.01 -13.21
N ARG A 165 -1.75 22.82 -14.52
CA ARG A 165 -2.17 23.87 -15.48
C ARG A 165 -3.61 24.36 -15.23
N ASN A 166 -4.49 23.46 -14.74
CA ASN A 166 -5.88 23.80 -14.41
C ASN A 166 -6.06 24.23 -12.94
N GLY A 167 -4.97 24.35 -12.16
CA GLY A 167 -5.01 24.73 -10.74
C GLY A 167 -5.58 23.63 -9.84
N LEU A 168 -5.50 22.38 -10.27
CA LEU A 168 -5.93 21.19 -9.56
C LEU A 168 -4.73 20.46 -8.98
N LYS A 169 -4.98 19.57 -8.00
CA LYS A 169 -4.05 18.53 -7.56
C LYS A 169 -4.40 17.22 -8.23
N SER A 170 -3.39 16.39 -8.50
CA SER A 170 -3.60 15.02 -8.92
C SER A 170 -3.97 14.15 -7.72
N ARG A 171 -5.09 13.43 -7.79
CA ARG A 171 -5.49 12.38 -6.84
C ARG A 171 -5.69 11.09 -7.62
N VAL A 172 -4.84 10.09 -7.39
CA VAL A 172 -4.80 8.90 -8.21
C VAL A 172 -4.54 7.66 -7.35
N GLN A 173 -5.28 6.60 -7.64
CA GLN A 173 -4.98 5.25 -7.16
C GLN A 173 -3.97 4.61 -8.11
N ALA A 174 -2.69 4.96 -7.94
CA ALA A 174 -1.62 4.53 -8.85
C ALA A 174 -1.10 3.12 -8.53
N TYR A 175 -1.99 2.16 -8.50
CA TYR A 175 -1.74 0.73 -8.33
C TYR A 175 -2.67 -0.08 -9.24
N GLY A 176 -2.51 -1.39 -9.24
CA GLY A 176 -3.09 -2.28 -10.23
C GLY A 176 -2.14 -2.49 -11.41
N HIS A 177 -2.43 -3.43 -12.25
CA HIS A 177 -1.64 -3.78 -13.44
C HIS A 177 -0.13 -3.90 -13.17
N GLN A 178 0.23 -4.37 -11.98
CA GLN A 178 1.60 -4.52 -11.48
C GLN A 178 2.45 -3.23 -11.49
N LEU A 179 1.81 -2.08 -11.37
CA LEU A 179 2.53 -0.83 -11.11
C LEU A 179 3.28 -0.93 -9.77
N HIS A 180 4.39 -0.23 -9.65
CA HIS A 180 5.13 -0.15 -8.39
C HIS A 180 4.44 0.86 -7.44
N PRO A 181 3.62 0.41 -6.49
CA PRO A 181 2.70 1.32 -5.77
C PRO A 181 3.42 2.35 -4.90
N VAL A 182 4.62 2.05 -4.40
CA VAL A 182 5.44 3.02 -3.66
C VAL A 182 5.93 4.13 -4.60
N GLU A 183 6.54 3.77 -5.73
CA GLU A 183 7.12 4.76 -6.63
C GLU A 183 6.08 5.62 -7.33
N THR A 184 5.00 5.01 -7.83
CA THR A 184 3.92 5.76 -8.48
C THR A 184 3.26 6.74 -7.52
N SER A 185 3.06 6.35 -6.26
CA SER A 185 2.52 7.23 -5.22
C SER A 185 3.42 8.43 -4.89
N MET A 186 4.74 8.28 -5.02
CA MET A 186 5.67 9.39 -4.77
C MET A 186 5.51 10.56 -5.75
N TYR A 187 4.98 10.32 -6.94
CA TYR A 187 4.86 11.34 -7.99
C TYR A 187 3.58 12.17 -7.90
N LEU A 188 2.62 11.78 -7.08
CA LEU A 188 1.30 12.38 -6.99
C LEU A 188 1.21 13.46 -5.93
N ASP A 189 0.26 14.39 -6.10
CA ASP A 189 -0.03 15.39 -5.05
C ASP A 189 -0.82 14.77 -3.90
N ILE A 190 -1.79 13.91 -4.21
CA ILE A 190 -2.62 13.17 -3.26
C ILE A 190 -2.65 11.71 -3.71
N PRO A 191 -1.68 10.89 -3.28
CA PRO A 191 -1.75 9.45 -3.52
C PRO A 191 -2.96 8.88 -2.80
N GLU A 192 -3.68 8.01 -3.51
CA GLU A 192 -4.89 7.37 -3.00
C GLU A 192 -4.78 5.86 -3.05
N CYS A 193 -5.35 5.21 -2.07
CA CYS A 193 -5.51 3.77 -1.97
C CYS A 193 -6.97 3.38 -1.77
N GLU A 194 -7.25 2.16 -1.38
CA GLU A 194 -8.60 1.65 -1.18
C GLU A 194 -8.66 0.77 0.07
N SER A 195 -9.81 0.71 0.73
CA SER A 195 -10.07 -0.25 1.80
C SER A 195 -11.38 -0.98 1.60
N TRP A 196 -11.37 -2.25 1.98
CA TRP A 196 -12.53 -3.13 1.90
C TRP A 196 -12.98 -3.56 3.28
N ILE A 197 -14.29 -3.65 3.50
CA ILE A 197 -14.84 -4.15 4.78
C ILE A 197 -14.60 -5.66 4.89
N HIS A 198 -14.67 -6.39 3.78
CA HIS A 198 -14.50 -7.85 3.73
C HIS A 198 -13.36 -8.26 2.80
N ASP A 199 -12.69 -9.37 3.13
CA ASP A 199 -11.56 -9.93 2.38
C ASP A 199 -11.97 -10.64 1.08
N GLY A 200 -12.96 -10.17 0.37
CA GLY A 200 -13.27 -10.69 -0.95
C GLY A 200 -14.73 -10.99 -1.22
N ILE A 201 -15.00 -11.25 -2.47
CA ILE A 201 -16.34 -11.48 -3.01
C ILE A 201 -16.92 -12.77 -2.43
N GLY A 202 -18.07 -12.68 -1.77
CA GLY A 202 -18.88 -13.83 -1.36
C GLY A 202 -18.43 -14.57 -0.11
N ARG A 203 -17.49 -14.03 0.69
CA ARG A 203 -17.16 -14.61 1.99
C ARG A 203 -18.12 -14.12 3.06
N VAL A 204 -18.71 -15.06 3.82
CA VAL A 204 -19.39 -14.76 5.07
C VAL A 204 -18.33 -14.50 6.12
N MET A 205 -18.45 -13.40 6.85
CA MET A 205 -17.54 -13.11 7.96
C MET A 205 -17.78 -14.10 9.09
N GLU A 206 -16.74 -14.82 9.48
CA GLU A 206 -16.72 -15.48 10.76
C GLU A 206 -16.57 -14.42 11.86
N PRO A 207 -17.15 -14.62 13.05
CA PRO A 207 -16.85 -13.80 14.22
C PRO A 207 -15.33 -13.67 14.38
N ASN A 208 -14.81 -12.48 14.59
CA ASN A 208 -13.37 -12.18 14.62
C ASN A 208 -12.64 -12.06 13.25
N GLN A 209 -13.35 -12.08 12.13
CA GLN A 209 -12.77 -11.76 10.82
C GLN A 209 -12.78 -10.27 10.48
N TYR A 210 -12.83 -9.38 11.45
CA TYR A 210 -12.61 -7.94 11.22
C TYR A 210 -11.12 -7.57 11.01
N LEU A 211 -10.31 -8.55 10.79
CA LEU A 211 -9.14 -8.43 9.93
C LEU A 211 -9.56 -8.32 8.45
N SER A 212 -10.85 -8.29 8.17
CA SER A 212 -11.46 -7.96 6.90
C SER A 212 -10.92 -6.64 6.35
N GLY A 213 -10.77 -6.55 5.07
CA GLY A 213 -10.06 -5.44 4.43
C GLY A 213 -8.54 -5.62 4.35
N ARG A 214 -7.98 -6.73 4.82
CA ARG A 214 -6.54 -7.01 4.74
C ARG A 214 -6.01 -7.09 3.32
N GLY A 215 -6.82 -7.50 2.36
CA GLY A 215 -6.42 -7.60 0.97
C GLY A 215 -5.82 -6.30 0.42
N TYR A 216 -6.35 -5.17 0.86
CA TYR A 216 -5.88 -3.84 0.47
C TYR A 216 -4.99 -3.15 1.50
N SER A 217 -4.90 -3.63 2.72
CA SER A 217 -4.10 -2.98 3.76
C SER A 217 -2.61 -2.93 3.40
N MET A 218 -2.10 -3.88 2.64
CA MET A 218 -0.75 -3.85 2.09
C MET A 218 -0.58 -2.78 1.01
N VAL A 219 -1.54 -2.66 0.09
CA VAL A 219 -1.54 -1.59 -0.92
C VAL A 219 -1.60 -0.23 -0.22
N ASN A 220 -2.45 -0.08 0.79
CA ASN A 220 -2.56 1.12 1.59
C ASN A 220 -1.23 1.48 2.25
N LYS A 221 -0.51 0.49 2.78
CA LYS A 221 0.81 0.70 3.39
C LYS A 221 1.87 1.07 2.35
N PHE A 222 1.83 0.53 1.14
CA PHE A 222 2.70 0.95 0.05
C PHE A 222 2.43 2.39 -0.37
N VAL A 223 1.16 2.76 -0.57
CA VAL A 223 0.76 4.11 -0.99
C VAL A 223 1.15 5.15 0.07
N SER A 224 0.86 4.88 1.35
CA SER A 224 1.23 5.78 2.44
C SER A 224 2.75 5.93 2.57
N SER A 225 3.51 4.85 2.40
CA SER A 225 4.98 4.89 2.39
C SER A 225 5.50 5.79 1.27
N GLY A 226 4.98 5.65 0.05
CA GLY A 226 5.31 6.51 -1.09
C GLY A 226 4.97 7.98 -0.83
N ALA A 227 3.81 8.26 -0.24
CA ALA A 227 3.41 9.60 0.17
C ALA A 227 4.39 10.21 1.16
N PHE A 228 4.76 9.47 2.21
CA PHE A 228 5.68 9.95 3.25
C PHE A 228 7.10 10.15 2.72
N LEU A 229 7.58 9.27 1.82
CA LEU A 229 8.85 9.44 1.13
C LEU A 229 8.89 10.71 0.28
N ALA A 230 7.77 11.06 -0.35
CA ALA A 230 7.61 12.31 -1.13
C ALA A 230 7.20 13.52 -0.28
N ASN A 231 7.16 13.39 1.04
CA ASN A 231 6.76 14.44 1.98
C ASN A 231 5.34 14.98 1.71
N ARG A 232 4.40 14.08 1.36
CA ARG A 232 2.98 14.41 1.18
C ARG A 232 2.24 14.23 2.51
N ASN A 233 1.41 15.23 2.85
CA ASN A 233 0.64 15.22 4.11
C ASN A 233 -0.69 14.49 3.98
N ILE A 234 -1.22 14.34 2.77
CA ILE A 234 -2.53 13.73 2.52
C ILE A 234 -2.32 12.39 1.85
N VAL A 235 -2.79 11.35 2.52
CA VAL A 235 -2.94 9.99 1.98
C VAL A 235 -4.43 9.72 1.93
N SER A 236 -4.98 9.73 0.73
CA SER A 236 -6.40 9.50 0.49
C SER A 236 -6.70 8.01 0.38
N CYS A 237 -7.93 7.65 0.67
CA CYS A 237 -8.42 6.28 0.52
C CYS A 237 -9.87 6.31 0.04
N GLU A 238 -10.18 5.52 -0.97
CA GLU A 238 -11.53 5.08 -1.24
C GLU A 238 -11.90 4.08 -0.16
N GLU A 239 -12.65 4.53 0.83
CA GLU A 239 -12.91 3.73 2.04
C GLU A 239 -14.25 3.01 1.97
N GLN A 240 -14.26 1.81 2.54
CA GLN A 240 -15.46 1.02 2.82
C GLN A 240 -16.03 0.37 1.56
N THR A 241 -15.21 0.01 0.59
CA THR A 241 -15.62 -0.90 -0.48
C THR A 241 -16.15 -2.19 0.15
N ASN A 242 -17.28 -2.67 -0.35
CA ASN A 242 -18.01 -3.76 0.25
C ASN A 242 -18.71 -4.63 -0.78
N VAL A 243 -18.52 -5.93 -0.66
CA VAL A 243 -19.20 -6.94 -1.49
C VAL A 243 -20.17 -7.79 -0.67
N GLY A 244 -20.37 -7.42 0.59
CA GLY A 244 -21.33 -8.05 1.49
C GLY A 244 -22.79 -7.74 1.14
N ASN A 245 -23.69 -8.32 1.92
CA ASN A 245 -25.11 -8.09 1.73
C ASN A 245 -25.50 -6.64 2.08
N ILE A 246 -26.51 -6.14 1.37
CA ILE A 246 -27.05 -4.80 1.54
C ILE A 246 -27.55 -4.60 2.97
N PHE A 247 -27.17 -3.49 3.61
CA PHE A 247 -27.56 -3.09 4.96
C PHE A 247 -27.12 -4.03 6.10
N GLN A 248 -26.21 -4.97 5.87
CA GLN A 248 -25.70 -5.86 6.92
C GLN A 248 -24.47 -5.31 7.65
N THR A 249 -23.76 -4.37 7.06
CA THR A 249 -22.58 -3.76 7.68
C THR A 249 -22.99 -2.86 8.85
N THR A 250 -22.35 -3.04 9.99
CA THR A 250 -22.55 -2.23 11.19
C THR A 250 -21.64 -1.00 11.21
N LEU A 251 -21.99 0.04 11.98
CA LEU A 251 -21.09 1.19 12.20
C LEU A 251 -19.82 0.79 12.96
N GLU A 252 -19.85 -0.26 13.74
CA GLU A 252 -18.66 -0.79 14.43
C GLU A 252 -17.67 -1.38 13.43
N GLU A 253 -18.12 -2.18 12.46
CA GLU A 253 -17.28 -2.69 11.37
C GLU A 253 -16.71 -1.56 10.51
N VAL A 254 -17.53 -0.55 10.19
CA VAL A 254 -17.12 0.67 9.50
C VAL A 254 -16.02 1.40 10.28
N LYS A 255 -16.17 1.52 11.61
CA LYS A 255 -15.16 2.16 12.46
C LYS A 255 -13.85 1.38 12.47
N VAL A 256 -13.90 0.08 12.74
CA VAL A 256 -12.70 -0.78 12.82
C VAL A 256 -11.93 -0.77 11.49
N THR A 257 -12.64 -0.90 10.36
CA THR A 257 -12.00 -0.84 9.03
C THR A 257 -11.34 0.52 8.78
N GLY A 258 -12.04 1.61 9.14
CA GLY A 258 -11.51 2.96 9.02
C GLY A 258 -10.29 3.21 9.92
N ASP A 259 -10.26 2.65 11.13
CA ASP A 259 -9.11 2.74 12.04
C ASP A 259 -7.90 1.95 11.50
N ARG A 260 -8.14 0.78 10.89
CA ARG A 260 -7.09 0.03 10.20
C ARG A 260 -6.51 0.79 9.01
N SER A 261 -7.36 1.49 8.24
CA SER A 261 -6.89 2.39 7.19
C SER A 261 -5.98 3.47 7.78
N ASN A 262 -6.37 4.09 8.89
CA ASN A 262 -5.54 5.10 9.57
C ASN A 262 -4.21 4.52 10.08
N LEU A 263 -4.20 3.30 10.60
CA LEU A 263 -2.98 2.60 11.02
C LEU A 263 -2.03 2.30 9.85
N SER A 264 -2.57 2.03 8.66
CA SER A 264 -1.75 1.88 7.44
C SER A 264 -1.19 3.20 6.90
N GLY A 265 -1.59 4.35 7.47
CA GLY A 265 -1.11 5.69 7.13
C GLY A 265 -2.12 6.57 6.41
N VAL A 266 -3.31 6.07 6.12
CA VAL A 266 -4.41 6.86 5.54
C VAL A 266 -4.86 7.96 6.50
N ASN A 267 -5.16 9.14 5.98
CA ASN A 267 -5.64 10.26 6.78
C ASN A 267 -6.67 11.14 6.06
N HIS A 268 -7.19 10.68 4.93
CA HIS A 268 -8.25 11.33 4.17
C HIS A 268 -9.16 10.28 3.55
N SER A 269 -10.43 10.30 3.94
CA SER A 269 -11.41 9.28 3.55
C SER A 269 -12.34 9.82 2.47
N VAL A 270 -12.55 9.02 1.44
CA VAL A 270 -13.59 9.21 0.42
C VAL A 270 -14.44 7.94 0.46
N LEU A 271 -15.66 8.07 0.99
CA LEU A 271 -16.48 6.89 1.28
C LEU A 271 -17.06 6.26 0.01
N HIS A 272 -16.96 4.94 -0.10
CA HIS A 272 -17.59 4.14 -1.14
C HIS A 272 -18.76 3.35 -0.54
N GLY A 273 -20.03 3.87 -0.62
CA GLY A 273 -20.29 5.19 -1.10
C GLY A 273 -21.75 5.55 -0.90
N PHE A 274 -22.10 6.77 -1.27
CA PHE A 274 -23.47 7.23 -1.24
C PHE A 274 -24.23 6.72 -2.49
N ASN A 275 -25.18 5.80 -2.29
CA ASN A 275 -26.03 5.33 -3.36
C ASN A 275 -27.26 6.22 -3.51
N TYR A 276 -27.37 6.86 -4.67
CA TYR A 276 -28.53 7.68 -5.00
C TYR A 276 -29.75 6.79 -5.30
N SER A 277 -30.81 6.93 -4.50
CA SER A 277 -32.06 6.17 -4.62
C SER A 277 -33.25 7.10 -4.88
N PRO A 278 -33.49 7.51 -6.14
CA PRO A 278 -34.64 8.37 -6.43
C PRO A 278 -35.96 7.61 -6.18
N ARG A 279 -36.96 8.30 -5.64
CA ARG A 279 -38.28 7.74 -5.25
C ARG A 279 -38.98 6.91 -6.32
N GLN A 280 -38.62 7.11 -7.60
CA GLN A 280 -39.23 6.46 -8.77
C GLN A 280 -38.50 5.16 -9.16
N LYS A 281 -37.47 4.75 -8.43
CA LYS A 281 -36.69 3.55 -8.66
C LYS A 281 -36.93 2.55 -7.52
N ASP A 282 -36.46 1.32 -7.76
CA ASP A 282 -36.56 0.28 -6.77
C ASP A 282 -35.96 0.71 -5.43
N PHE A 283 -36.53 0.20 -4.35
CA PHE A 283 -36.07 0.47 -2.99
C PHE A 283 -34.57 0.22 -2.85
N PHE A 284 -33.93 0.97 -1.99
CA PHE A 284 -32.51 1.04 -1.69
C PHE A 284 -31.57 1.54 -2.82
N GLY A 285 -31.98 1.59 -4.07
CA GLY A 285 -31.07 1.87 -5.19
C GLY A 285 -29.94 0.84 -5.27
N TRP A 286 -28.92 1.14 -6.06
CA TRP A 286 -27.79 0.22 -6.21
C TRP A 286 -26.47 1.01 -6.28
N ILE A 287 -25.43 0.45 -5.64
CA ILE A 287 -24.05 0.88 -5.76
C ILE A 287 -23.18 -0.35 -5.81
N GLN A 288 -22.33 -0.45 -6.83
CA GLN A 288 -21.41 -1.57 -6.98
C GLN A 288 -20.31 -1.49 -5.94
N PHE A 289 -20.09 -2.62 -5.26
CA PHE A 289 -19.02 -2.79 -4.29
C PHE A 289 -18.98 -1.74 -3.17
N GLY A 290 -20.09 -1.06 -2.89
CA GLY A 290 -20.16 0.00 -1.89
C GLY A 290 -20.87 -0.38 -0.60
N THR A 291 -20.48 0.25 0.47
CA THR A 291 -21.26 0.30 1.71
C THR A 291 -22.32 1.36 1.57
N TYR A 292 -23.58 1.03 1.89
CA TYR A 292 -24.73 1.89 1.62
C TYR A 292 -24.83 3.04 2.64
N PHE A 293 -24.09 4.13 2.37
CA PHE A 293 -24.13 5.37 3.16
C PHE A 293 -25.25 6.26 2.69
N ASN A 294 -26.49 5.94 3.04
CA ASN A 294 -27.66 6.76 2.72
C ASN A 294 -28.76 6.63 3.77
N GLU A 295 -29.82 7.44 3.60
CA GLU A 295 -30.94 7.52 4.50
C GLU A 295 -31.79 6.24 4.61
N ASN A 296 -31.63 5.29 3.72
CA ASN A 296 -32.31 3.99 3.79
C ASN A 296 -31.61 3.02 4.73
N ASN A 297 -30.39 3.30 5.16
CA ASN A 297 -29.66 2.46 6.10
C ASN A 297 -30.12 2.73 7.53
N THR A 298 -30.37 1.69 8.30
CA THR A 298 -30.93 1.78 9.65
C THR A 298 -30.07 2.60 10.61
N TRP A 299 -28.77 2.62 10.43
CA TRP A 299 -27.85 3.41 11.25
C TRP A 299 -27.59 4.84 10.72
N TRP A 300 -28.16 5.25 9.60
CA TRP A 300 -27.95 6.59 9.05
C TRP A 300 -28.20 7.75 10.03
N PRO A 301 -29.25 7.71 10.88
CA PRO A 301 -29.45 8.76 11.89
C PRO A 301 -28.28 8.87 12.89
N TYR A 302 -27.48 7.83 13.03
CA TYR A 302 -26.38 7.72 13.99
C TYR A 302 -24.98 7.84 13.35
N VAL A 303 -24.88 8.05 12.05
CA VAL A 303 -23.59 8.11 11.33
C VAL A 303 -22.76 9.34 11.71
N ARG A 304 -23.39 10.43 12.17
CA ARG A 304 -22.74 11.69 12.47
C ARG A 304 -21.62 11.58 13.54
N PRO A 305 -21.80 10.91 14.67
CA PRO A 305 -20.71 10.68 15.64
C PRO A 305 -19.48 10.03 15.03
N TRP A 306 -19.66 9.03 14.17
CA TRP A 306 -18.55 8.39 13.46
C TRP A 306 -17.87 9.35 12.47
N MET A 307 -18.61 10.14 11.72
CA MET A 307 -18.04 11.14 10.81
C MET A 307 -17.23 12.20 11.57
N ASP A 308 -17.73 12.67 12.71
CA ASP A 308 -17.04 13.63 13.56
C ASP A 308 -15.74 13.02 14.15
N TYR A 309 -15.78 11.75 14.55
CA TYR A 309 -14.61 10.97 14.95
C TYR A 309 -13.57 10.93 13.82
N LYS A 310 -13.94 10.50 12.61
CA LYS A 310 -13.03 10.43 11.46
C LYS A 310 -12.45 11.79 11.10
N ALA A 311 -13.23 12.84 11.20
CA ALA A 311 -12.76 14.20 10.94
C ALA A 311 -11.67 14.64 11.94
N ARG A 312 -11.84 14.31 13.24
CA ARG A 312 -10.84 14.60 14.28
C ARG A 312 -9.56 13.79 14.09
N VAL A 313 -9.69 12.49 13.80
CA VAL A 313 -8.55 11.62 13.47
C VAL A 313 -7.80 12.17 12.26
N SER A 314 -8.50 12.45 11.16
CA SER A 314 -7.91 12.98 9.94
C SER A 314 -7.20 14.31 10.17
N ALA A 315 -7.82 15.24 10.90
CA ALA A 315 -7.23 16.55 11.22
C ALA A 315 -5.92 16.40 12.01
N LEU A 316 -5.87 15.48 12.97
CA LEU A 316 -4.67 15.27 13.78
C LEU A 316 -3.55 14.62 12.94
N LEU A 317 -3.87 13.56 12.17
CA LEU A 317 -2.90 12.84 11.38
C LEU A 317 -2.33 13.68 10.23
N GLN A 318 -3.15 14.50 9.53
CA GLN A 318 -2.70 15.39 8.45
C GLN A 318 -1.75 16.49 8.93
N ASN A 319 -1.84 16.88 10.21
CA ASN A 319 -0.98 17.89 10.83
C ASN A 319 0.16 17.27 11.66
N SER A 320 0.45 16.01 11.45
CA SER A 320 1.49 15.26 12.16
C SER A 320 2.38 14.51 11.17
N VAL A 321 3.60 14.19 11.60
CA VAL A 321 4.57 13.43 10.81
C VAL A 321 4.71 12.04 11.38
N TYR A 322 4.26 11.05 10.64
CA TYR A 322 4.46 9.63 10.99
C TYR A 322 5.94 9.30 11.15
N GLN A 323 6.27 8.56 12.18
CA GLN A 323 7.66 8.17 12.48
C GLN A 323 7.89 6.71 12.12
N ALA A 324 8.97 6.47 11.38
CA ALA A 324 9.45 5.13 11.05
C ALA A 324 10.97 5.15 10.97
N ASP A 325 11.62 4.20 11.60
CA ASP A 325 13.07 4.01 11.50
C ASP A 325 13.46 2.64 10.92
N ILE A 326 12.47 1.89 10.44
CA ILE A 326 12.62 0.65 9.69
C ILE A 326 12.16 0.88 8.25
N ALA A 327 13.03 0.57 7.29
CA ALA A 327 12.67 0.47 5.88
C ALA A 327 12.48 -1.00 5.51
N ILE A 328 11.49 -1.32 4.67
CA ILE A 328 11.24 -2.67 4.16
C ILE A 328 11.34 -2.62 2.64
N LEU A 329 12.28 -3.38 2.06
CA LEU A 329 12.35 -3.60 0.62
C LEU A 329 11.60 -4.89 0.28
N PRO A 330 10.44 -4.82 -0.38
CA PRO A 330 9.72 -5.99 -0.86
C PRO A 330 10.34 -6.52 -2.15
N PRO A 331 10.12 -7.80 -2.52
CA PRO A 331 10.71 -8.41 -3.73
C PRO A 331 9.93 -8.08 -5.01
N LEU A 332 9.52 -6.83 -5.21
CA LEU A 332 8.67 -6.46 -6.36
C LEU A 332 9.38 -6.67 -7.71
N GLU A 333 10.68 -6.37 -7.77
CA GLU A 333 11.46 -6.58 -8.98
C GLU A 333 11.61 -8.07 -9.32
N ASP A 334 11.80 -8.92 -8.30
CA ASP A 334 11.81 -10.38 -8.48
C ASP A 334 10.44 -10.91 -8.91
N LEU A 335 9.34 -10.33 -8.42
CA LEU A 335 7.97 -10.69 -8.84
C LEU A 335 7.72 -10.38 -10.32
N TRP A 336 8.22 -9.24 -10.81
CA TRP A 336 8.14 -8.93 -12.24
C TRP A 336 8.87 -9.95 -13.09
N SER A 337 9.99 -10.44 -12.63
CA SER A 337 10.75 -11.50 -13.31
C SER A 337 9.95 -12.80 -13.38
N ILE A 338 9.34 -13.21 -12.28
CA ILE A 338 8.67 -14.52 -12.16
C ILE A 338 7.32 -14.53 -12.88
N HIS A 339 6.49 -13.54 -12.62
CA HIS A 339 5.08 -13.57 -13.03
C HIS A 339 4.82 -12.94 -14.40
N GLY A 340 5.73 -12.09 -14.88
CA GLY A 340 5.52 -11.38 -16.13
C GLY A 340 4.25 -10.52 -16.09
N MET A 341 3.63 -10.31 -17.25
CA MET A 341 2.41 -9.51 -17.36
C MET A 341 1.20 -10.28 -16.82
N GLN A 342 0.55 -9.73 -15.82
CA GLN A 342 -0.68 -10.30 -15.27
C GLN A 342 -1.91 -9.64 -15.89
N ARG A 343 -2.95 -10.43 -16.04
CA ARG A 343 -4.28 -9.95 -16.42
C ARG A 343 -4.96 -9.25 -15.26
N ASP A 344 -4.69 -9.75 -14.05
CA ASP A 344 -5.24 -9.22 -12.82
C ASP A 344 -4.60 -7.85 -12.52
N PRO A 345 -5.39 -6.80 -12.34
CA PRO A 345 -4.92 -5.48 -11.94
C PRO A 345 -4.27 -5.46 -10.55
N TYR A 346 -4.61 -6.43 -9.72
CA TYR A 346 -4.04 -6.59 -8.37
C TYR A 346 -3.04 -7.73 -8.37
N PRO A 347 -1.97 -7.64 -7.58
CA PRO A 347 -1.11 -8.78 -7.37
C PRO A 347 -1.95 -9.89 -6.72
N GLY A 348 -2.52 -10.76 -7.52
CA GLY A 348 -3.36 -11.89 -7.08
C GLY A 348 -2.59 -12.88 -6.22
N VAL A 349 -1.27 -12.72 -6.18
CA VAL A 349 -0.37 -13.43 -5.29
C VAL A 349 0.42 -12.41 -4.49
N THR A 350 0.03 -12.20 -3.24
CA THR A 350 0.87 -11.50 -2.29
C THR A 350 2.07 -12.39 -1.99
N TYR A 351 3.24 -12.01 -2.48
CA TYR A 351 4.48 -12.73 -2.21
C TYR A 351 5.48 -11.83 -1.49
N PRO A 352 6.07 -12.34 -0.44
CA PRO A 352 5.73 -13.57 0.28
C PRO A 352 4.36 -13.46 0.97
N ALA A 353 3.73 -14.59 1.27
CA ALA A 353 2.38 -14.62 1.86
C ALA A 353 2.25 -13.81 3.17
N TYR A 354 3.35 -13.65 3.90
CA TYR A 354 3.41 -12.87 5.13
C TYR A 354 3.66 -11.35 4.93
N ALA A 355 3.75 -10.87 3.69
CA ALA A 355 4.13 -9.48 3.42
C ALA A 355 3.21 -8.47 4.10
N ASN A 356 1.91 -8.76 4.15
CA ASN A 356 0.96 -7.91 4.86
C ASN A 356 1.13 -8.00 6.40
N ASP A 357 1.40 -9.19 6.93
CA ASP A 357 1.52 -9.40 8.36
C ASP A 357 2.79 -8.75 8.94
N LEU A 358 3.83 -8.58 8.13
CA LEU A 358 5.11 -8.03 8.58
C LEU A 358 4.98 -6.59 9.08
N TRP A 359 4.38 -5.69 8.30
CA TRP A 359 4.24 -4.30 8.74
C TRP A 359 3.28 -4.17 9.92
N GLU A 360 2.26 -5.02 10.00
CA GLU A 360 1.36 -5.08 11.15
C GLU A 360 2.12 -5.50 12.42
N ALA A 361 2.93 -6.56 12.36
CA ALA A 361 3.74 -7.02 13.49
C ALA A 361 4.74 -5.97 13.99
N VAL A 362 5.32 -5.19 13.06
CA VAL A 362 6.18 -4.04 13.39
C VAL A 362 5.42 -3.04 14.26
N GLN A 363 4.20 -2.67 13.86
CA GLN A 363 3.38 -1.70 14.60
C GLN A 363 2.77 -2.28 15.88
N GLN A 364 2.41 -3.56 15.89
CA GLN A 364 1.94 -4.30 17.07
C GLN A 364 3.02 -4.38 18.15
N SER A 365 4.29 -4.26 17.75
CA SER A 365 5.45 -4.27 18.66
C SER A 365 5.98 -2.89 19.00
N GLY A 366 5.28 -1.81 18.63
CA GLY A 366 5.62 -0.44 18.97
C GLY A 366 6.67 0.22 18.07
N ASN A 367 7.09 -0.41 16.97
CA ASN A 367 7.95 0.19 15.95
C ASN A 367 7.12 0.84 14.83
N GLY A 368 7.80 1.57 13.95
CA GLY A 368 7.23 2.11 12.72
C GLY A 368 8.07 1.74 11.51
N CYS A 369 7.42 1.49 10.37
CA CYS A 369 8.10 1.17 9.14
C CYS A 369 7.50 1.87 7.92
N ASP A 370 8.32 1.99 6.87
CA ASP A 370 7.89 2.32 5.52
C ASP A 370 8.38 1.26 4.55
N TYR A 371 7.60 0.99 3.50
CA TYR A 371 8.09 0.27 2.34
C TYR A 371 8.91 1.21 1.45
N VAL A 372 9.99 0.69 0.90
CA VAL A 372 10.89 1.43 0.01
C VAL A 372 11.13 0.66 -1.29
N SER A 373 11.55 1.36 -2.34
CA SER A 373 12.01 0.73 -3.57
C SER A 373 13.54 0.77 -3.67
N GLU A 374 14.09 0.02 -4.62
CA GLU A 374 15.51 0.12 -4.96
C GLU A 374 15.93 1.53 -5.32
N LYS A 375 15.10 2.26 -6.04
CA LYS A 375 15.33 3.66 -6.37
C LYS A 375 15.48 4.53 -5.13
N VAL A 376 14.62 4.34 -4.12
CA VAL A 376 14.72 5.06 -2.85
C VAL A 376 16.03 4.75 -2.14
N ILE A 377 16.40 3.47 -2.05
CA ILE A 377 17.67 3.06 -1.45
C ILE A 377 18.86 3.67 -2.20
N CYS A 378 18.89 3.54 -3.53
CA CYS A 378 19.97 4.04 -4.37
C CYS A 378 20.17 5.56 -4.27
N GLN A 379 19.07 6.32 -4.19
CA GLN A 379 19.09 7.79 -4.09
C GLN A 379 19.26 8.30 -2.66
N SER A 380 19.19 7.43 -1.66
CA SER A 380 19.40 7.81 -0.28
C SER A 380 20.84 8.23 -0.01
N SER A 381 21.03 9.19 0.89
CA SER A 381 22.31 9.45 1.51
C SER A 381 22.51 8.57 2.73
N VAL A 382 23.76 8.30 3.07
CA VAL A 382 24.15 7.50 4.25
C VAL A 382 24.93 8.40 5.21
N ALA A 383 24.45 8.52 6.45
CA ALA A 383 25.14 9.25 7.48
C ALA A 383 24.78 8.74 8.89
N GLY A 384 25.80 8.50 9.72
CA GLY A 384 25.63 8.11 11.12
C GLY A 384 24.81 6.82 11.30
N GLY A 385 25.05 5.80 10.47
CA GLY A 385 24.31 4.54 10.51
C GLY A 385 22.85 4.65 10.08
N ARG A 386 22.52 5.67 9.30
CA ARG A 386 21.16 5.90 8.80
C ARG A 386 21.11 6.05 7.29
N LEU A 387 20.10 5.45 6.70
CA LEU A 387 19.70 5.63 5.32
C LEU A 387 18.70 6.79 5.26
N ARG A 388 19.00 7.87 4.55
CA ARG A 388 18.19 9.10 4.53
C ARG A 388 17.68 9.40 3.13
N PHE A 389 16.37 9.56 3.01
CA PHE A 389 15.68 9.96 1.79
C PHE A 389 14.67 11.07 2.10
N GLY A 390 14.87 12.26 1.53
CA GLY A 390 14.04 13.42 1.89
C GLY A 390 14.05 13.68 3.39
N SER A 391 12.87 13.71 3.99
CA SER A 391 12.68 13.85 5.44
C SER A 391 12.76 12.52 6.22
N ARG A 392 12.83 11.38 5.52
CA ARG A 392 12.84 10.04 6.12
C ARG A 392 14.25 9.61 6.52
N SER A 393 14.36 8.81 7.59
CA SER A 393 15.64 8.39 8.12
C SER A 393 15.52 7.03 8.82
N TYR A 394 16.13 5.99 8.25
CA TYR A 394 16.00 4.61 8.70
C TYR A 394 17.30 4.10 9.33
N LYS A 395 17.19 3.39 10.45
CA LYS A 395 18.30 2.69 11.13
C LYS A 395 18.45 1.26 10.65
N THR A 396 17.34 0.66 10.24
CA THR A 396 17.26 -0.75 9.85
C THR A 396 16.61 -0.87 8.49
N LEU A 397 17.17 -1.74 7.66
CA LEU A 397 16.62 -2.16 6.37
C LEU A 397 16.29 -3.65 6.43
N LEU A 398 15.03 -4.00 6.24
CA LEU A 398 14.57 -5.37 6.06
C LEU A 398 14.54 -5.68 4.56
N LEU A 399 15.21 -6.73 4.13
CA LEU A 399 15.12 -7.27 2.77
C LEU A 399 14.18 -8.47 2.81
N MET A 400 12.96 -8.28 2.31
CA MET A 400 11.90 -9.30 2.40
C MET A 400 11.96 -10.23 1.18
N GLU A 401 12.57 -11.40 1.32
CA GLU A 401 12.72 -12.41 0.25
C GLU A 401 13.41 -11.87 -1.03
N VAL A 402 14.20 -10.83 -0.91
CA VAL A 402 14.87 -10.19 -2.06
C VAL A 402 16.03 -11.06 -2.53
N GLU A 403 16.00 -11.49 -3.78
CA GLU A 403 17.01 -12.30 -4.43
C GLU A 403 17.90 -11.48 -5.36
N SER A 404 17.31 -10.52 -6.05
CA SER A 404 17.97 -9.71 -7.08
C SER A 404 18.05 -8.23 -6.67
N LEU A 405 19.15 -7.56 -7.00
CA LEU A 405 19.36 -6.13 -6.80
C LEU A 405 20.11 -5.52 -7.98
N GLU A 406 19.89 -4.25 -8.24
CA GLU A 406 20.81 -3.48 -9.06
C GLU A 406 22.17 -3.34 -8.35
N PRO A 407 23.31 -3.45 -9.06
CA PRO A 407 24.64 -3.33 -8.45
C PRO A 407 24.87 -2.04 -7.65
N ARG A 408 24.23 -0.94 -8.07
CA ARG A 408 24.31 0.34 -7.36
C ARG A 408 23.51 0.34 -6.05
N THR A 409 22.40 -0.40 -6.00
CA THR A 409 21.62 -0.60 -4.77
C THR A 409 22.40 -1.45 -3.78
N ALA A 410 23.01 -2.54 -4.24
CA ALA A 410 23.89 -3.36 -3.42
C ALA A 410 25.07 -2.54 -2.85
N ALA A 411 25.68 -1.65 -3.65
CA ALA A 411 26.72 -0.74 -3.18
C ALA A 411 26.21 0.24 -2.12
N ARG A 412 25.01 0.81 -2.29
CA ARG A 412 24.40 1.70 -1.28
C ARG A 412 24.09 0.97 0.03
N ILE A 413 23.64 -0.29 -0.05
CA ILE A 413 23.46 -1.15 1.12
C ILE A 413 24.80 -1.39 1.83
N ALA A 414 25.87 -1.63 1.07
CA ALA A 414 27.22 -1.79 1.63
C ALA A 414 27.68 -0.51 2.38
N ASP A 415 27.48 0.67 1.79
CA ASP A 415 27.78 1.96 2.43
C ASP A 415 27.00 2.12 3.74
N PHE A 416 25.72 1.75 3.73
CA PHE A 416 24.84 1.83 4.90
C PHE A 416 25.30 0.95 6.04
N VAL A 417 25.66 -0.31 5.76
CA VAL A 417 26.19 -1.25 6.76
C VAL A 417 27.54 -0.79 7.30
N ALA A 418 28.42 -0.32 6.41
CA ALA A 418 29.74 0.20 6.79
C ALA A 418 29.61 1.43 7.74
N ALA A 419 28.62 2.28 7.51
CA ALA A 419 28.34 3.44 8.35
C ALA A 419 27.66 3.11 9.69
N GLY A 420 27.36 1.85 9.98
CA GLY A 420 26.73 1.41 11.22
C GLY A 420 25.22 1.08 11.13
N GLY A 421 24.66 1.13 9.94
CA GLY A 421 23.28 0.70 9.68
C GLY A 421 23.12 -0.82 9.77
N ARG A 422 21.90 -1.28 9.99
CA ARG A 422 21.57 -2.71 10.11
C ARG A 422 20.75 -3.17 8.93
N VAL A 423 21.08 -4.34 8.38
CA VAL A 423 20.32 -5.06 7.37
C VAL A 423 19.92 -6.42 7.92
N ILE A 424 18.64 -6.75 7.79
CA ILE A 424 18.10 -8.06 8.11
C ILE A 424 17.50 -8.64 6.83
N ALA A 425 18.14 -9.65 6.26
CA ALA A 425 17.67 -10.36 5.09
C ALA A 425 16.76 -11.52 5.54
N ILE A 426 15.48 -11.45 5.18
CA ILE A 426 14.47 -12.43 5.55
C ILE A 426 14.39 -13.48 4.43
N GLY A 427 14.60 -14.74 4.76
CA GLY A 427 14.55 -15.87 3.82
C GLY A 427 15.74 -15.89 2.87
N LYS A 428 15.81 -14.98 1.91
CA LYS A 428 16.85 -14.91 0.88
C LYS A 428 17.90 -13.84 1.18
N VAL A 429 19.09 -14.06 0.64
CA VAL A 429 20.17 -13.06 0.61
C VAL A 429 20.41 -12.70 -0.86
N PRO A 430 20.42 -11.41 -1.22
CA PRO A 430 20.61 -11.01 -2.61
C PRO A 430 21.94 -11.49 -3.18
N HIS A 431 21.89 -12.07 -4.39
CA HIS A 431 23.08 -12.62 -5.06
C HIS A 431 23.02 -12.49 -6.58
N LYS A 432 21.95 -11.94 -7.13
CA LYS A 432 21.73 -11.73 -8.57
C LYS A 432 21.60 -10.24 -8.88
N GLY A 433 21.92 -9.87 -10.13
CA GLY A 433 21.58 -8.59 -10.71
C GLY A 433 20.23 -8.65 -11.43
N LEU A 434 19.62 -7.49 -11.64
CA LEU A 434 18.37 -7.35 -12.38
C LEU A 434 18.61 -7.22 -13.89
N GLY A 435 17.64 -7.69 -14.68
CA GLY A 435 17.58 -7.53 -16.13
C GLY A 435 18.53 -8.43 -16.91
N PHE A 436 18.34 -8.45 -18.22
CA PHE A 436 19.01 -9.40 -19.13
C PHE A 436 20.41 -8.91 -19.56
N ARG A 437 20.54 -7.63 -19.87
CA ARG A 437 21.80 -7.09 -20.37
C ARG A 437 22.90 -7.16 -19.31
N ASP A 438 24.06 -7.68 -19.69
CA ASP A 438 25.24 -7.84 -18.82
C ASP A 438 24.96 -8.67 -17.54
N ALA A 439 24.00 -9.59 -17.60
CA ALA A 439 23.50 -10.36 -16.46
C ALA A 439 24.61 -11.01 -15.63
N ALA A 440 25.51 -11.77 -16.26
CA ALA A 440 26.60 -12.46 -15.55
C ALA A 440 27.55 -11.48 -14.82
N ALA A 441 27.83 -10.32 -15.41
CA ALA A 441 28.67 -9.29 -14.78
C ALA A 441 27.95 -8.61 -13.61
N LYS A 442 26.64 -8.33 -13.75
CA LYS A 442 25.80 -7.81 -12.66
C LYS A 442 25.71 -8.79 -11.50
N ASP A 443 25.45 -10.07 -11.77
CA ASP A 443 25.39 -11.15 -10.76
C ASP A 443 26.69 -11.23 -9.98
N ALA A 444 27.81 -11.34 -10.69
CA ALA A 444 29.14 -11.40 -10.06
C ALA A 444 29.40 -10.18 -9.17
N ARG A 445 28.99 -8.99 -9.63
CA ARG A 445 29.18 -7.75 -8.87
C ARG A 445 28.30 -7.67 -7.64
N VAL A 446 26.99 -7.98 -7.76
CA VAL A 446 26.06 -7.99 -6.61
C VAL A 446 26.55 -9.02 -5.58
N LYS A 447 26.83 -10.24 -6.02
CA LYS A 447 27.32 -11.30 -5.15
C LYS A 447 28.60 -10.89 -4.42
N ALA A 448 29.60 -10.35 -5.13
CA ALA A 448 30.87 -9.93 -4.52
C ALA A 448 30.68 -8.80 -3.49
N ILE A 449 29.77 -7.86 -3.74
CA ILE A 449 29.47 -6.79 -2.78
C ILE A 449 28.81 -7.36 -1.54
N ILE A 450 27.76 -8.16 -1.69
CA ILE A 450 27.00 -8.71 -0.56
C ILE A 450 27.84 -9.69 0.26
N ASP A 451 28.56 -10.61 -0.38
CA ASP A 451 29.46 -11.55 0.32
C ASP A 451 30.49 -10.81 1.17
N ARG A 452 31.08 -9.74 0.63
CA ARG A 452 32.03 -8.89 1.38
C ARG A 452 31.37 -8.22 2.58
N VAL A 453 30.15 -7.68 2.41
CA VAL A 453 29.40 -7.03 3.51
C VAL A 453 29.10 -8.01 4.62
N VAL A 454 28.57 -9.20 4.27
CA VAL A 454 28.27 -10.27 5.22
C VAL A 454 29.53 -10.72 5.97
N ALA A 455 30.64 -10.91 5.25
CA ALA A 455 31.91 -11.33 5.87
C ALA A 455 32.53 -10.26 6.77
N THR A 456 32.39 -8.97 6.41
CA THR A 456 33.03 -7.87 7.14
C THR A 456 32.23 -7.41 8.36
N TRP A 457 30.90 -7.45 8.27
CA TRP A 457 30.00 -6.97 9.33
C TRP A 457 28.88 -7.98 9.63
N PRO A 458 29.21 -9.20 10.11
CA PRO A 458 28.22 -10.26 10.34
C PRO A 458 27.17 -9.89 11.39
N ASP A 459 27.47 -8.96 12.30
CA ASP A 459 26.53 -8.48 13.31
C ASP A 459 25.59 -7.37 12.80
N ARG A 460 25.86 -6.83 11.60
CA ARG A 460 25.06 -5.73 11.00
C ARG A 460 24.32 -6.16 9.75
N PHE A 461 24.82 -7.14 9.02
CA PHE A 461 24.09 -7.79 7.93
C PHE A 461 23.82 -9.24 8.33
N VAL A 462 22.59 -9.52 8.69
CA VAL A 462 22.18 -10.84 9.18
C VAL A 462 21.14 -11.45 8.27
N ARG A 463 21.18 -12.78 8.14
CA ARG A 463 20.09 -13.54 7.52
C ARG A 463 19.26 -14.20 8.61
N VAL A 464 17.95 -14.12 8.46
CA VAL A 464 16.98 -14.80 9.33
C VAL A 464 16.05 -15.65 8.47
N ASP A 465 15.52 -16.72 9.05
CA ASP A 465 14.52 -17.52 8.35
C ASP A 465 13.20 -16.78 8.27
N ALA A 466 12.47 -17.04 7.20
CA ALA A 466 11.13 -16.48 7.01
C ALA A 466 10.17 -16.97 8.12
N PRO A 467 9.21 -16.13 8.53
CA PRO A 467 8.25 -16.52 9.57
C PRO A 467 7.40 -17.71 9.13
N GLN A 468 7.08 -18.57 10.10
CA GLN A 468 6.20 -19.72 9.90
C GLN A 468 5.07 -19.67 10.93
N GLY A 469 3.97 -19.00 10.57
CA GLY A 469 2.78 -18.93 11.41
C GLY A 469 2.72 -17.68 12.30
N ASP A 470 3.29 -17.73 13.51
CA ASP A 470 3.23 -16.61 14.47
C ASP A 470 4.14 -15.44 14.08
N MET A 471 3.63 -14.53 13.27
CA MET A 471 4.37 -13.37 12.81
C MET A 471 4.73 -12.42 13.96
N LEU A 472 3.83 -12.18 14.88
CA LEU A 472 4.07 -11.27 15.99
C LEU A 472 5.17 -11.80 16.92
N GLY A 473 5.12 -13.07 17.31
CA GLY A 473 6.16 -13.73 18.09
C GLY A 473 7.51 -13.74 17.38
N TRP A 474 7.50 -14.03 16.08
CA TRP A 474 8.69 -14.00 15.25
C TRP A 474 9.33 -12.60 15.21
N TYR A 475 8.53 -11.55 14.95
CA TYR A 475 9.06 -10.18 14.90
C TYR A 475 9.59 -9.71 16.27
N ARG A 476 8.92 -10.07 17.36
CA ARG A 476 9.41 -9.76 18.72
C ARG A 476 10.74 -10.41 19.03
N THR A 477 10.98 -11.62 18.54
CA THR A 477 12.29 -12.27 18.64
C THR A 477 13.35 -11.45 17.91
N LEU A 478 13.07 -10.99 16.68
CA LEU A 478 13.98 -10.09 15.96
C LEU A 478 14.18 -8.77 16.69
N GLN A 479 13.11 -8.18 17.22
CA GLN A 479 13.17 -6.93 17.96
C GLN A 479 14.14 -7.04 19.15
N ALA A 480 14.04 -8.10 19.92
CA ALA A 480 14.90 -8.36 21.08
C ALA A 480 16.35 -8.70 20.68
N GLU A 481 16.54 -9.60 19.72
CA GLU A 481 17.85 -10.09 19.31
C GLU A 481 18.69 -9.00 18.64
N TYR A 482 18.05 -8.20 17.79
CA TYR A 482 18.75 -7.16 17.02
C TYR A 482 18.58 -5.75 17.59
N GLY A 483 17.97 -5.59 18.75
CA GLY A 483 17.83 -4.31 19.44
C GLY A 483 17.04 -3.28 18.64
N LEU A 484 15.92 -3.69 18.02
CA LEU A 484 15.03 -2.80 17.29
C LEU A 484 14.18 -2.01 18.29
N THR A 485 14.70 -0.85 18.74
CA THR A 485 14.08 -0.06 19.80
C THR A 485 12.70 0.48 19.37
N PRO A 486 11.60 0.12 20.07
CA PRO A 486 10.28 0.64 19.77
C PRO A 486 10.14 2.11 20.23
N TYR A 487 9.17 2.82 19.65
CA TYR A 487 8.80 4.18 20.07
C TYR A 487 8.10 4.21 21.43
N ALA A 488 7.37 3.16 21.76
CA ALA A 488 6.98 2.81 23.11
C ALA A 488 6.99 1.29 23.24
N LYS A 489 7.48 0.77 24.35
CA LYS A 489 7.50 -0.67 24.59
C LYS A 489 6.11 -1.13 25.03
N ILE A 490 5.59 -2.15 24.37
CA ILE A 490 4.30 -2.76 24.65
C ILE A 490 4.54 -4.06 25.40
N SER A 491 4.04 -4.18 26.65
CA SER A 491 4.32 -5.35 27.49
C SER A 491 3.63 -6.60 26.99
N ASP A 492 2.36 -6.49 26.61
CA ASP A 492 1.52 -7.59 26.17
C ASP A 492 0.94 -7.27 24.78
N PRO A 493 1.74 -7.39 23.71
CA PRO A 493 1.27 -7.13 22.36
C PRO A 493 0.30 -8.21 21.91
N ASP A 494 -0.75 -7.77 21.21
CA ASP A 494 -1.79 -8.61 20.64
C ASP A 494 -1.99 -8.27 19.17
N ARG A 495 -2.39 -9.26 18.35
CA ARG A 495 -2.63 -9.09 16.91
C ARG A 495 -3.72 -8.06 16.57
N PHE A 496 -4.60 -7.75 17.49
CA PHE A 496 -5.66 -6.75 17.34
C PHE A 496 -5.27 -5.37 17.86
N MET A 497 -4.14 -5.26 18.55
CA MET A 497 -3.66 -3.98 19.07
C MET A 497 -2.50 -3.47 18.23
N MET A 498 -2.65 -2.29 17.65
CA MET A 498 -1.61 -1.63 16.86
C MET A 498 -1.39 -0.21 17.35
N MET A 499 -0.17 0.28 17.17
CA MET A 499 0.20 1.62 17.58
C MET A 499 1.04 2.30 16.50
N ASN A 500 0.65 3.52 16.14
CA ASN A 500 1.45 4.42 15.33
C ASN A 500 1.99 5.57 16.17
N TYR A 501 3.20 6.01 15.85
CA TYR A 501 3.81 7.16 16.47
C TYR A 501 3.99 8.30 15.48
N TYR A 502 3.60 9.51 15.92
CA TYR A 502 3.68 10.75 15.14
C TYR A 502 4.33 11.87 15.95
N LYS A 503 4.88 12.84 15.23
CA LYS A 503 5.32 14.12 15.78
C LYS A 503 4.57 15.29 15.17
N SER A 504 4.22 16.29 16.02
CA SER A 504 3.63 17.55 15.57
C SER A 504 4.16 18.69 16.41
N GLY A 505 5.15 19.41 15.88
CA GLY A 505 5.93 20.38 16.65
C GLY A 505 6.68 19.70 17.80
N ASP A 506 6.42 20.13 19.05
CA ASP A 506 6.99 19.55 20.27
C ASP A 506 6.16 18.37 20.85
N ARG A 507 5.06 18.00 20.19
CA ARG A 507 4.18 16.90 20.61
C ARG A 507 4.68 15.57 20.12
N ASP A 508 4.59 14.58 21.02
CA ASP A 508 4.69 13.16 20.71
C ASP A 508 3.29 12.56 20.79
N ILE A 509 2.85 11.90 19.72
CA ILE A 509 1.47 11.44 19.54
C ILE A 509 1.49 9.96 19.23
N TYR A 510 0.85 9.16 20.08
CA TYR A 510 0.68 7.74 19.90
C TYR A 510 -0.79 7.45 19.59
N PHE A 511 -1.06 6.90 18.41
CA PHE A 511 -2.39 6.45 18.01
C PHE A 511 -2.47 4.95 18.29
N VAL A 512 -3.23 4.57 19.32
CA VAL A 512 -3.36 3.18 19.79
C VAL A 512 -4.76 2.70 19.53
N VAL A 513 -4.90 1.55 18.87
CA VAL A 513 -6.17 1.00 18.42
C VAL A 513 -6.31 -0.45 18.87
N ASN A 514 -7.47 -0.78 19.44
CA ASN A 514 -7.95 -2.15 19.57
C ASN A 514 -8.93 -2.42 18.43
N SER A 515 -8.53 -3.24 17.46
CA SER A 515 -9.39 -3.61 16.32
C SER A 515 -10.27 -4.84 16.60
N SER A 516 -10.24 -5.41 17.81
CA SER A 516 -11.20 -6.45 18.22
C SER A 516 -12.55 -5.83 18.56
N ILE A 517 -13.64 -6.39 18.03
CA ILE A 517 -15.01 -5.99 18.40
C ILE A 517 -15.55 -6.78 19.59
N GLU A 518 -14.81 -7.77 20.09
CA GLU A 518 -15.27 -8.66 21.17
C GLU A 518 -14.47 -8.49 22.46
N ARG A 519 -13.17 -8.23 22.34
CA ARG A 519 -12.25 -8.30 23.49
C ARG A 519 -11.74 -6.92 23.88
N SER A 520 -11.80 -6.64 25.18
CA SER A 520 -11.00 -5.55 25.76
C SER A 520 -9.53 -5.96 25.83
N MET A 521 -8.64 -5.01 25.58
CA MET A 521 -7.19 -5.18 25.67
C MET A 521 -6.67 -4.43 26.89
N GLN A 522 -5.84 -5.09 27.69
CA GLN A 522 -5.08 -4.46 28.77
C GLN A 522 -3.61 -4.61 28.43
N THR A 523 -2.88 -3.52 28.49
CA THR A 523 -1.43 -3.50 28.26
C THR A 523 -0.78 -2.39 29.02
N ARG A 524 0.52 -2.48 29.18
CA ARG A 524 1.37 -1.43 29.72
C ARG A 524 2.28 -0.89 28.63
N LEU A 525 2.29 0.43 28.51
CA LEU A 525 3.16 1.17 27.59
C LEU A 525 4.29 1.82 28.38
N GLU A 526 5.55 1.55 28.02
CA GLU A 526 6.72 2.22 28.56
C GLU A 526 7.25 3.20 27.50
N PHE A 527 7.33 4.48 27.83
CA PHE A 527 7.77 5.55 26.94
C PHE A 527 9.23 5.93 27.18
N PRO A 528 9.95 6.38 26.13
CA PRO A 528 11.29 6.95 26.29
C PRO A 528 11.30 8.10 27.30
N ALA A 529 12.40 8.25 28.06
CA ALA A 529 12.50 9.23 29.13
C ALA A 529 12.24 10.66 28.66
N GLU A 530 12.72 11.03 27.46
CA GLU A 530 12.51 12.34 26.86
C GLU A 530 11.05 12.62 26.47
N VAL A 531 10.26 11.59 26.22
CA VAL A 531 8.81 11.68 25.97
C VAL A 531 8.09 11.78 27.31
N ALA A 532 8.39 10.86 28.23
CA ALA A 532 7.77 10.79 29.55
C ALA A 532 8.02 12.03 30.42
N ALA A 533 9.07 12.82 30.13
CA ALA A 533 9.33 14.11 30.80
C ALA A 533 8.27 15.19 30.48
N LYS A 534 7.38 14.97 29.53
CA LYS A 534 6.28 15.86 29.15
C LYS A 534 4.98 15.45 29.85
N GLN A 535 4.03 16.39 29.92
CA GLN A 535 2.69 16.07 30.40
C GLN A 535 1.96 15.16 29.43
N ALA A 536 1.47 14.03 29.92
CA ALA A 536 0.68 13.06 29.15
C ALA A 536 -0.82 13.44 29.15
N TRP A 537 -1.45 13.20 28.02
CA TRP A 537 -2.87 13.43 27.76
C TRP A 537 -3.47 12.24 27.01
N VAL A 538 -4.74 11.94 27.28
CA VAL A 538 -5.60 11.21 26.35
C VAL A 538 -6.46 12.22 25.59
N TRP A 539 -6.39 12.12 24.25
CA TRP A 539 -7.30 12.85 23.38
C TRP A 539 -8.31 11.86 22.82
N ASP A 540 -9.54 11.98 23.27
CA ASP A 540 -10.63 11.13 22.82
C ASP A 540 -11.21 11.69 21.51
N ALA A 541 -10.97 10.96 20.41
CA ALA A 541 -11.45 11.38 19.10
C ALA A 541 -12.97 11.19 18.93
N GLU A 542 -13.62 10.33 19.72
CA GLU A 542 -15.08 10.13 19.65
C GLU A 542 -15.82 11.34 20.22
N THR A 543 -15.38 11.83 21.37
CA THR A 543 -16.03 12.96 22.07
C THR A 543 -15.38 14.32 21.78
N GLY A 544 -14.11 14.33 21.37
CA GLY A 544 -13.30 15.54 21.25
C GLY A 544 -12.77 16.08 22.59
N VAL A 545 -12.97 15.36 23.68
CA VAL A 545 -12.51 15.74 25.02
C VAL A 545 -11.06 15.34 25.23
N ARG A 546 -10.35 16.10 26.07
CA ARG A 546 -8.96 15.83 26.46
C ARG A 546 -8.85 15.79 27.96
N HIS A 547 -8.15 14.79 28.47
CA HIS A 547 -7.85 14.65 29.89
C HIS A 547 -6.36 14.43 30.11
N MET A 548 -5.82 14.96 31.19
CA MET A 548 -4.48 14.64 31.65
C MET A 548 -4.43 13.18 32.09
N LEU A 549 -3.33 12.51 31.76
CA LEU A 549 -3.04 11.15 32.20
C LEU A 549 -1.93 11.17 33.26
N ASP A 550 -2.05 10.29 34.21
CA ASP A 550 -0.99 9.99 35.14
C ASP A 550 -0.10 8.88 34.56
N VAL A 551 1.15 9.24 34.27
CA VAL A 551 2.17 8.32 33.76
C VAL A 551 3.23 8.17 34.86
N GLN A 552 3.30 6.98 35.45
CA GLN A 552 4.19 6.68 36.56
C GLN A 552 5.51 6.11 36.05
N ASP A 553 6.62 6.79 36.35
CA ASP A 553 7.97 6.37 35.94
C ASP A 553 8.07 6.03 34.43
N GLY A 554 7.42 6.83 33.58
CA GLY A 554 7.39 6.63 32.14
C GLY A 554 6.44 5.51 31.67
N THR A 555 5.61 4.98 32.55
CA THR A 555 4.73 3.84 32.29
C THR A 555 3.26 4.25 32.40
N LEU A 556 2.46 3.79 31.45
CA LEU A 556 1.01 3.96 31.40
C LEU A 556 0.32 2.59 31.34
N GLU A 557 -0.54 2.29 32.31
CA GLU A 557 -1.49 1.19 32.19
C GLU A 557 -2.65 1.61 31.30
N LEU A 558 -2.86 0.89 30.22
CA LEU A 558 -3.86 1.20 29.19
C LEU A 558 -4.87 0.07 29.08
N CYS A 559 -6.15 0.43 29.18
CA CYS A 559 -7.27 -0.44 28.86
C CYS A 559 -8.01 0.14 27.66
N LEU A 560 -8.18 -0.68 26.62
CA LEU A 560 -8.97 -0.38 25.43
C LEU A 560 -10.16 -1.34 25.36
N THR A 561 -11.35 -0.81 25.32
CA THR A 561 -12.57 -1.61 25.09
C THR A 561 -12.63 -2.08 23.63
N PRO A 562 -13.56 -2.98 23.25
CA PRO A 562 -13.72 -3.39 21.86
C PRO A 562 -13.89 -2.19 20.91
N ALA A 563 -13.26 -2.27 19.75
CA ALA A 563 -13.27 -1.23 18.70
C ALA A 563 -12.84 0.18 19.17
N GLU A 564 -12.08 0.28 20.26
CA GLU A 564 -11.66 1.57 20.81
C GLU A 564 -10.31 2.03 20.24
N ALA A 565 -10.21 3.32 19.96
CA ALA A 565 -9.00 3.99 19.56
C ALA A 565 -8.74 5.22 20.43
N LYS A 566 -7.48 5.42 20.84
CA LYS A 566 -7.06 6.56 21.66
C LYS A 566 -5.82 7.22 21.12
N PHE A 567 -5.75 8.53 21.27
CA PHE A 567 -4.51 9.26 21.11
C PHE A 567 -3.90 9.52 22.49
N ILE A 568 -2.71 8.99 22.74
CA ILE A 568 -1.88 9.34 23.90
C ILE A 568 -0.91 10.43 23.42
N VAL A 569 -1.04 11.62 23.98
CA VAL A 569 -0.31 12.80 23.52
C VAL A 569 0.56 13.33 24.66
N PHE A 570 1.84 13.50 24.37
CA PHE A 570 2.78 14.16 25.28
C PHE A 570 3.10 15.55 24.75
N GLU A 571 2.82 16.57 25.55
CA GLU A 571 3.11 17.96 25.23
C GLU A 571 3.52 18.73 26.48
N LYS A 572 3.97 19.99 26.33
CA LYS A 572 4.25 20.84 27.47
C LYS A 572 3.00 20.98 28.33
N ASP A 573 3.22 21.02 29.65
CA ASP A 573 2.14 21.21 30.62
C ASP A 573 1.37 22.51 30.32
N ARG A 574 0.06 22.40 30.20
CA ARG A 574 -0.87 23.51 29.99
C ARG A 574 -1.95 23.56 31.05
N GLY A 575 -1.85 22.67 32.04
CA GLY A 575 -2.92 22.43 32.99
C GLY A 575 -4.19 21.87 32.37
N GLY A 576 -4.93 21.10 33.10
CA GLY A 576 -6.17 20.46 32.63
C GLY A 576 -6.83 19.63 33.73
N GLN A 577 -7.88 18.95 33.35
CA GLN A 577 -8.57 17.99 34.22
C GLN A 577 -7.96 16.61 34.03
N MET A 578 -7.73 15.91 35.13
CA MET A 578 -7.32 14.51 35.12
C MET A 578 -8.44 13.64 34.54
N LEU A 579 -8.04 12.55 33.88
CA LEU A 579 -8.99 11.53 33.44
C LEU A 579 -9.73 11.02 34.67
N PRO A 580 -11.08 11.10 34.70
CA PRO A 580 -11.83 10.60 35.83
C PRO A 580 -11.65 9.07 35.98
N ALA A 581 -11.57 8.61 37.22
CA ALA A 581 -11.57 7.18 37.48
C ALA A 581 -12.83 6.52 36.87
N PRO A 582 -12.71 5.32 36.31
CA PRO A 582 -13.88 4.60 35.82
C PRO A 582 -14.95 4.50 36.91
N ALA A 583 -16.21 4.79 36.59
CA ALA A 583 -17.28 4.62 37.53
C ALA A 583 -17.34 3.13 37.98
N PRO A 584 -17.47 2.87 39.28
CA PRO A 584 -17.58 1.50 39.77
C PRO A 584 -18.78 0.81 39.10
N ARG A 585 -18.54 -0.32 38.49
CA ARG A 585 -19.65 -1.15 37.95
C ARG A 585 -20.54 -1.59 39.11
N SER A 586 -21.85 -1.39 38.96
CA SER A 586 -22.81 -1.94 39.94
C SER A 586 -22.64 -3.46 40.02
N ALA A 587 -22.46 -3.98 41.23
CA ALA A 587 -22.38 -5.42 41.48
C ALA A 587 -23.73 -6.11 41.28
N ASN A 588 -24.82 -5.36 41.23
CA ASN A 588 -26.17 -5.89 41.09
C ASN A 588 -26.69 -5.67 39.67
N PRO A 589 -26.67 -6.69 38.80
CA PRO A 589 -27.26 -6.57 37.48
C PRO A 589 -28.79 -6.38 37.61
N ILE A 590 -29.33 -5.42 36.88
CA ILE A 590 -30.77 -5.28 36.69
C ILE A 590 -31.17 -6.20 35.55
N ALA A 591 -31.97 -7.21 35.86
CA ALA A 591 -32.52 -8.11 34.84
C ALA A 591 -33.61 -7.35 34.05
N LEU A 592 -33.38 -7.14 32.79
CA LEU A 592 -34.35 -6.55 31.86
C LEU A 592 -35.17 -7.68 31.20
N ASN A 593 -36.03 -8.30 32.02
CA ASN A 593 -36.92 -9.37 31.58
C ASN A 593 -38.22 -8.75 31.06
N GLY A 594 -38.57 -8.99 29.82
CA GLY A 594 -39.81 -8.47 29.22
C GLY A 594 -39.83 -8.56 27.71
N ILE A 595 -40.96 -8.23 27.12
CA ILE A 595 -41.10 -8.02 25.69
C ILE A 595 -40.68 -6.58 25.42
N TRP A 596 -39.77 -6.39 24.50
CA TRP A 596 -39.28 -5.09 24.06
C TRP A 596 -39.77 -4.83 22.64
N ASP A 597 -40.38 -3.67 22.40
CA ASP A 597 -40.62 -3.17 21.05
C ASP A 597 -39.33 -2.55 20.54
N VAL A 598 -38.81 -3.08 19.44
CA VAL A 598 -37.56 -2.65 18.79
C VAL A 598 -37.89 -1.95 17.48
#